data_9f226d1055d640e5f46187b54eb095e5
#
_entry.id   9f226d1055d640e5f46187b54eb095e5
#
_cell.length_a   1.000
_cell.length_b   1.000
_cell.length_c   1.000
_cell.angle_alpha   90.00
_cell.angle_beta   90.00
_cell.angle_gamma   90.00
#
_symmetry.space_group_name_H-M   'P 1'
#
loop_
_entity.id
_entity.type
_entity.pdbx_description
1 polymer ?
#
loop_
_entity_poly.entity_id
_entity_poly.type
_entity_poly.pdbx_seq_one_letter_code
_entity_poly.pdbx_strand_id
1 'polypeptide(L)'
;ATHVVEVRPRVSGYLQAVKFTDGATVKAGQPLFQIDARPLAASRARLHAELEEARAALAHAEIELARTRELVRREAISSHELDARIATERSARARVAAAGAALTGADLDLSFTQVSAPIAGRISRALVTEGNLVGAGAGAAPLATITAVDPIHVVFDIDEPTYLSLATKLHAGEQEQRPTLRVGLVDDEGLPRDAHVDYVDTRAETSTGTIRVRAVMPNPEGRLEPGLFARIKLPKGEARQSVLVDEIAIGTEQDKRFVLVVGADEKIAYRPVQLGPSVDGLRVIRSGLAPGEVVVLKGLVRPGMKIQPQRVPMTGASADGGTK
;
A
#
# COMPACT_ATOMS: atom_id res chain seq x y z
N ALA A 1 4.62 5.71 -1.28
CA ALA A 1 4.14 5.31 0.06
C ALA A 1 2.69 4.86 -0.02
N THR A 2 2.29 3.88 0.79
CA THR A 2 0.89 3.47 0.93
C THR A 2 0.09 4.48 1.75
N HIS A 3 0.68 4.96 2.85
CA HIS A 3 0.08 5.95 3.74
C HIS A 3 1.15 6.94 4.21
N VAL A 4 0.74 8.20 4.32
CA VAL A 4 1.53 9.26 4.95
C VAL A 4 0.66 9.89 6.02
N VAL A 5 1.12 9.90 7.26
CA VAL A 5 0.36 10.40 8.41
C VAL A 5 1.17 11.48 9.12
N GLU A 6 0.57 12.64 9.26
CA GLU A 6 1.11 13.71 10.10
C GLU A 6 0.76 13.46 11.56
N VAL A 7 1.76 13.39 12.39
CA VAL A 7 1.62 13.25 13.85
C VAL A 7 1.35 14.64 14.42
N ARG A 8 0.13 14.87 14.89
CA ARG A 8 -0.29 16.15 15.47
C ARG A 8 -0.68 15.97 16.93
N PRO A 9 -0.41 16.96 17.80
CA PRO A 9 -0.81 16.89 19.21
C PRO A 9 -2.33 17.07 19.33
N ARG A 10 -2.93 16.36 20.28
CA ARG A 10 -4.37 16.47 20.61
C ARG A 10 -4.62 17.37 21.82
N VAL A 11 -3.58 17.63 22.61
CA VAL A 11 -3.60 18.54 23.76
C VAL A 11 -2.52 19.58 23.60
N SER A 12 -2.71 20.75 24.21
CA SER A 12 -1.73 21.84 24.23
C SER A 12 -0.83 21.72 25.47
N GLY A 13 0.44 22.05 25.29
CA GLY A 13 1.41 22.05 26.38
C GLY A 13 2.84 22.18 25.87
N TYR A 14 3.81 22.26 26.78
CA TYR A 14 5.22 22.28 26.42
C TYR A 14 5.70 20.88 26.04
N LEU A 15 6.47 20.79 24.95
CA LEU A 15 7.12 19.54 24.55
C LEU A 15 8.26 19.23 25.51
N GLN A 16 8.15 18.15 26.26
CA GLN A 16 9.09 17.76 27.29
C GLN A 16 10.21 16.88 26.76
N ALA A 17 9.88 15.96 25.85
CA ALA A 17 10.86 15.03 25.29
C ALA A 17 10.47 14.53 23.90
N VAL A 18 11.48 14.27 23.07
CA VAL A 18 11.40 13.52 21.79
C VAL A 18 12.01 12.13 22.03
N LYS A 19 11.23 11.06 21.78
CA LYS A 19 11.59 9.67 22.14
C LYS A 19 11.96 8.81 20.93
N PHE A 20 12.39 9.39 19.85
CA PHE A 20 12.84 8.68 18.65
C PHE A 20 14.06 9.38 18.05
N THR A 21 14.73 8.69 17.13
CA THR A 21 15.79 9.26 16.30
C THR A 21 15.22 9.64 14.95
N ASP A 22 15.61 10.80 14.41
CA ASP A 22 15.19 11.28 13.09
C ASP A 22 15.49 10.25 12.01
N GLY A 23 14.52 9.98 11.14
CA GLY A 23 14.63 9.00 10.08
C GLY A 23 14.53 7.52 10.51
N ALA A 24 14.31 7.23 11.78
CA ALA A 24 14.19 5.87 12.28
C ALA A 24 12.90 5.18 11.81
N THR A 25 12.90 3.86 11.83
CA THR A 25 11.69 3.06 11.64
C THR A 25 10.97 2.94 12.99
N VAL A 26 9.67 3.25 13.01
CA VAL A 26 8.82 3.19 14.20
C VAL A 26 7.70 2.17 14.01
N LYS A 27 7.26 1.59 15.13
CA LYS A 27 6.11 0.67 15.17
C LYS A 27 4.84 1.42 15.55
N ALA A 28 3.68 0.95 15.09
CA ALA A 28 2.39 1.47 15.57
C ALA A 28 2.32 1.38 17.11
N GLY A 29 1.83 2.45 17.76
CA GLY A 29 1.77 2.56 19.22
C GLY A 29 3.08 2.96 19.91
N GLN A 30 4.21 3.04 19.21
CA GLN A 30 5.49 3.44 19.79
C GLN A 30 5.42 4.90 20.27
N PRO A 31 5.84 5.21 21.52
CA PRO A 31 5.91 6.57 22.02
C PRO A 31 6.90 7.41 21.22
N LEU A 32 6.46 8.59 20.78
CA LEU A 32 7.25 9.51 19.97
C LEU A 32 7.58 10.80 20.69
N PHE A 33 6.57 11.41 21.33
CA PHE A 33 6.73 12.68 22.02
C PHE A 33 6.07 12.64 23.37
N GLN A 34 6.61 13.42 24.31
CA GLN A 34 6.03 13.64 25.63
C GLN A 34 5.72 15.12 25.78
N ILE A 35 4.45 15.44 25.97
CA ILE A 35 3.98 16.78 26.36
C ILE A 35 3.93 16.86 27.88
N ASP A 36 4.16 18.03 28.46
CA ASP A 36 4.11 18.24 29.91
C ASP A 36 2.73 17.85 30.47
N ALA A 37 2.70 16.76 31.21
CA ALA A 37 1.48 16.17 31.76
C ALA A 37 1.03 16.84 33.08
N ARG A 38 1.87 17.64 33.74
CA ARG A 38 1.62 18.17 35.08
C ARG A 38 0.32 18.99 35.19
N PRO A 39 0.02 19.93 34.26
CA PRO A 39 -1.23 20.70 34.32
C PRO A 39 -2.47 19.82 34.18
N LEU A 40 -2.44 18.83 33.27
CA LEU A 40 -3.53 17.91 33.03
C LEU A 40 -3.69 16.91 34.17
N ALA A 41 -2.59 16.44 34.78
CA ALA A 41 -2.62 15.59 35.98
C ALA A 41 -3.26 16.33 37.14
N ALA A 42 -2.94 17.60 37.34
CA ALA A 42 -3.56 18.42 38.40
C ALA A 42 -5.07 18.61 38.17
N SER A 43 -5.48 18.88 36.90
CA SER A 43 -6.89 18.96 36.55
C SER A 43 -7.63 17.65 36.79
N ARG A 44 -7.04 16.51 36.39
CA ARG A 44 -7.57 15.17 36.66
C ARG A 44 -7.76 14.93 38.17
N ALA A 45 -6.75 15.29 39.00
CA ALA A 45 -6.83 15.14 40.47
C ALA A 45 -7.98 15.94 41.06
N ARG A 46 -8.20 17.18 40.59
CA ARG A 46 -9.35 18.02 40.97
C ARG A 46 -10.68 17.35 40.63
N LEU A 47 -10.84 16.90 39.40
CA LEU A 47 -12.08 16.24 38.96
C LEU A 47 -12.34 14.90 39.68
N HIS A 48 -11.28 14.18 40.05
CA HIS A 48 -11.41 13.02 40.86
C HIS A 48 -11.97 13.35 42.25
N ALA A 49 -11.49 14.44 42.90
CA ALA A 49 -12.01 14.90 44.18
C ALA A 49 -13.48 15.34 44.08
N GLU A 50 -13.88 16.02 43.00
CA GLU A 50 -15.29 16.39 42.72
C GLU A 50 -16.19 15.14 42.58
N LEU A 51 -15.69 14.07 41.94
CA LEU A 51 -16.42 12.80 41.84
C LEU A 51 -16.59 12.15 43.23
N GLU A 52 -15.57 12.17 44.08
CA GLU A 52 -15.68 11.62 45.44
C GLU A 52 -16.67 12.42 46.31
N GLU A 53 -16.68 13.76 46.17
CA GLU A 53 -17.71 14.61 46.81
C GLU A 53 -19.14 14.25 46.35
N ALA A 54 -19.32 14.08 45.05
CA ALA A 54 -20.63 13.70 44.48
C ALA A 54 -21.07 12.31 44.97
N ARG A 55 -20.14 11.35 45.09
CA ARG A 55 -20.40 10.01 45.62
C ARG A 55 -20.81 10.06 47.11
N ALA A 56 -20.14 10.88 47.92
CA ALA A 56 -20.51 11.07 49.32
C ALA A 56 -21.90 11.67 49.46
N ALA A 57 -22.26 12.68 48.61
CA ALA A 57 -23.57 13.25 48.56
C ALA A 57 -24.67 12.25 48.16
N LEU A 58 -24.40 11.38 47.20
CA LEU A 58 -25.31 10.30 46.81
C LEU A 58 -25.51 9.30 47.93
N ALA A 59 -24.44 8.85 48.59
CA ALA A 59 -24.52 7.91 49.70
C ALA A 59 -25.38 8.47 50.87
N HIS A 60 -25.22 9.76 51.17
CA HIS A 60 -26.05 10.43 52.16
C HIS A 60 -27.54 10.47 51.70
N ALA A 61 -27.80 10.81 50.46
CA ALA A 61 -29.20 10.86 49.91
C ALA A 61 -29.84 9.44 49.90
N GLU A 62 -29.09 8.40 49.61
CA GLU A 62 -29.59 7.01 49.66
C GLU A 62 -29.95 6.57 51.09
N ILE A 63 -29.11 6.92 52.09
CA ILE A 63 -29.40 6.66 53.53
C ILE A 63 -30.67 7.38 53.94
N GLU A 64 -30.82 8.66 53.65
CA GLU A 64 -32.00 9.44 53.95
C GLU A 64 -33.25 8.90 53.25
N LEU A 65 -33.16 8.50 51.98
CA LEU A 65 -34.26 7.88 51.29
C LEU A 65 -34.68 6.56 51.96
N ALA A 66 -33.72 5.71 52.33
CA ALA A 66 -34.00 4.42 52.99
C ALA A 66 -34.70 4.65 54.35
N ARG A 67 -34.24 5.63 55.13
CA ARG A 67 -34.86 6.01 56.41
C ARG A 67 -36.29 6.53 56.21
N THR A 68 -36.51 7.41 55.23
CA THR A 68 -37.81 7.99 54.89
C THR A 68 -38.79 6.89 54.43
N ARG A 69 -38.38 5.93 53.62
CA ARG A 69 -39.23 4.79 53.20
C ARG A 69 -39.72 3.96 54.39
N GLU A 70 -38.88 3.77 55.41
CA GLU A 70 -39.29 3.05 56.63
C GLU A 70 -40.29 3.86 57.43
N LEU A 71 -40.12 5.18 57.57
CA LEU A 71 -41.06 6.04 58.29
C LEU A 71 -42.41 6.13 57.60
N VAL A 72 -42.48 6.18 56.26
CA VAL A 72 -43.76 6.13 55.48
C VAL A 72 -44.45 4.78 55.70
N ARG A 73 -43.74 3.65 55.73
CA ARG A 73 -44.33 2.33 55.99
C ARG A 73 -45.01 2.27 57.39
N ARG A 74 -44.50 3.04 58.33
CA ARG A 74 -45.05 3.16 59.69
C ARG A 74 -46.11 4.25 59.83
N GLU A 75 -46.55 4.86 58.69
CA GLU A 75 -47.50 5.96 58.63
C GLU A 75 -47.07 7.21 59.45
N ALA A 76 -45.75 7.36 59.72
CA ALA A 76 -45.22 8.45 60.52
C ALA A 76 -44.99 9.75 59.73
N ILE A 77 -44.91 9.68 58.39
CA ILE A 77 -44.70 10.83 57.49
C ILE A 77 -45.49 10.69 56.18
N SER A 78 -45.66 11.77 55.44
CA SER A 78 -46.44 11.80 54.18
C SER A 78 -45.66 11.23 53.02
N SER A 79 -46.44 10.76 52.00
CA SER A 79 -45.87 10.32 50.71
C SER A 79 -45.13 11.46 49.97
N HIS A 80 -45.54 12.70 50.16
CA HIS A 80 -44.91 13.86 49.57
C HIS A 80 -43.44 14.02 49.97
N GLU A 81 -43.12 13.74 51.26
CA GLU A 81 -41.73 13.76 51.74
C GLU A 81 -40.89 12.63 51.12
N LEU A 82 -41.51 11.49 50.89
CA LEU A 82 -40.83 10.39 50.15
C LEU A 82 -40.50 10.80 48.70
N ASP A 83 -41.45 11.44 48.01
CA ASP A 83 -41.22 11.91 46.64
C ASP A 83 -40.08 12.94 46.58
N ALA A 84 -39.98 13.85 47.55
CA ALA A 84 -38.90 14.81 47.67
C ALA A 84 -37.54 14.13 47.87
N ARG A 85 -37.46 13.06 48.69
CA ARG A 85 -36.22 12.29 48.89
C ARG A 85 -35.83 11.48 47.66
N ILE A 86 -36.79 10.92 46.95
CA ILE A 86 -36.56 10.24 45.66
C ILE A 86 -35.98 11.23 44.64
N ALA A 87 -36.53 12.45 44.54
CA ALA A 87 -35.99 13.47 43.66
C ALA A 87 -34.56 13.89 44.03
N THR A 88 -34.27 14.01 45.33
CA THR A 88 -32.92 14.35 45.86
C THR A 88 -31.91 13.25 45.51
N GLU A 89 -32.25 11.97 45.71
CA GLU A 89 -31.38 10.84 45.36
C GLU A 89 -31.10 10.78 43.84
N ARG A 90 -32.15 10.94 43.01
CA ARG A 90 -31.98 10.99 41.55
C ARG A 90 -31.06 12.11 41.11
N SER A 91 -31.22 13.32 41.72
CA SER A 91 -30.33 14.46 41.42
C SER A 91 -28.89 14.17 41.81
N ALA A 92 -28.64 13.58 43.03
CA ALA A 92 -27.32 13.22 43.48
C ALA A 92 -26.66 12.13 42.55
N ARG A 93 -27.46 11.17 42.14
CA ARG A 93 -27.02 10.14 41.19
C ARG A 93 -26.63 10.72 39.82
N ALA A 94 -27.41 11.68 39.30
CA ALA A 94 -27.09 12.40 38.09
C ALA A 94 -25.77 13.20 38.19
N ARG A 95 -25.49 13.80 39.39
CA ARG A 95 -24.24 14.52 39.66
C ARG A 95 -23.02 13.55 39.64
N VAL A 96 -23.14 12.36 40.20
CA VAL A 96 -22.09 11.33 40.17
C VAL A 96 -21.78 10.95 38.71
N ALA A 97 -22.83 10.75 37.89
CA ALA A 97 -22.66 10.43 36.47
C ALA A 97 -21.95 11.58 35.72
N ALA A 98 -22.33 12.82 35.97
CA ALA A 98 -21.71 13.99 35.34
C ALA A 98 -20.23 14.17 35.76
N ALA A 99 -19.92 14.04 37.07
CA ALA A 99 -18.55 14.13 37.57
C ALA A 99 -17.68 12.97 37.03
N GLY A 100 -18.26 11.76 36.93
CA GLY A 100 -17.58 10.60 36.34
C GLY A 100 -17.23 10.80 34.87
N ALA A 101 -18.15 11.38 34.08
CA ALA A 101 -17.90 11.72 32.68
C ALA A 101 -16.80 12.79 32.53
N ALA A 102 -16.81 13.83 33.41
CA ALA A 102 -15.76 14.84 33.41
C ALA A 102 -14.37 14.26 33.73
N LEU A 103 -14.28 13.35 34.71
CA LEU A 103 -13.04 12.65 35.03
C LEU A 103 -12.54 11.79 33.85
N THR A 104 -13.45 11.09 33.19
CA THR A 104 -13.11 10.29 31.98
C THR A 104 -12.53 11.18 30.88
N GLY A 105 -13.08 12.37 30.67
CA GLY A 105 -12.53 13.36 29.74
C GLY A 105 -11.10 13.78 30.10
N ALA A 106 -10.85 14.06 31.39
CA ALA A 106 -9.52 14.43 31.85
C ALA A 106 -8.51 13.29 31.77
N ASP A 107 -8.94 12.04 31.99
CA ASP A 107 -8.10 10.85 31.81
C ASP A 107 -7.67 10.70 30.31
N LEU A 108 -8.61 10.98 29.39
CA LEU A 108 -8.33 10.95 27.97
C LEU A 108 -7.34 12.05 27.57
N ASP A 109 -7.54 13.29 28.03
CA ASP A 109 -6.63 14.40 27.76
C ASP A 109 -5.22 14.10 28.31
N LEU A 110 -5.13 13.53 29.53
CA LEU A 110 -3.86 13.10 30.10
C LEU A 110 -3.18 12.03 29.25
N SER A 111 -3.93 11.08 28.69
CA SER A 111 -3.39 10.06 27.81
C SER A 111 -2.79 10.66 26.53
N PHE A 112 -3.35 11.74 26.03
CA PHE A 112 -2.87 12.43 24.82
C PHE A 112 -1.56 13.22 25.03
N THR A 113 -1.09 13.37 26.27
CA THR A 113 0.25 13.93 26.53
C THR A 113 1.37 13.03 26.03
N GLN A 114 1.11 11.73 25.96
CA GLN A 114 2.01 10.78 25.32
C GLN A 114 1.58 10.56 23.88
N VAL A 115 2.25 11.23 22.94
CA VAL A 115 1.98 11.11 21.53
C VAL A 115 2.66 9.88 20.99
N SER A 116 1.90 8.93 20.45
CA SER A 116 2.39 7.67 19.88
C SER A 116 2.19 7.62 18.38
N ALA A 117 2.96 6.75 17.70
CA ALA A 117 2.86 6.51 16.26
C ALA A 117 1.51 5.87 15.90
N PRO A 118 0.70 6.48 15.04
CA PRO A 118 -0.57 5.91 14.60
C PRO A 118 -0.41 4.73 13.65
N ILE A 119 0.70 4.68 12.91
CA ILE A 119 1.04 3.63 11.95
C ILE A 119 2.52 3.23 12.11
N ALA A 120 2.87 2.03 11.66
CA ALA A 120 4.27 1.66 11.47
C ALA A 120 4.81 2.30 10.18
N GLY A 121 6.10 2.66 10.18
CA GLY A 121 6.74 3.27 9.02
C GLY A 121 8.01 4.03 9.38
N ARG A 122 8.54 4.78 8.44
CA ARG A 122 9.70 5.65 8.65
C ARG A 122 9.24 7.04 9.10
N ILE A 123 9.76 7.50 10.22
CA ILE A 123 9.44 8.82 10.76
C ILE A 123 10.39 9.88 10.18
N SER A 124 9.87 11.06 9.90
CA SER A 124 10.69 12.23 9.51
C SER A 124 11.54 12.72 10.68
N ARG A 125 12.28 13.80 10.48
CA ARG A 125 12.84 14.56 11.59
C ARG A 125 11.72 15.14 12.47
N ALA A 126 12.03 15.40 13.74
CA ALA A 126 11.16 16.19 14.59
C ALA A 126 11.05 17.63 14.03
N LEU A 127 9.82 18.11 13.86
CA LEU A 127 9.54 19.46 13.33
C LEU A 127 9.49 20.51 14.43
N VAL A 128 9.35 20.06 15.69
CA VAL A 128 9.31 20.89 16.90
C VAL A 128 10.31 20.33 17.90
N THR A 129 11.12 21.20 18.49
CA THR A 129 12.13 20.85 19.48
C THR A 129 11.56 20.89 20.89
N GLU A 130 12.22 20.20 21.83
CA GLU A 130 11.91 20.23 23.26
C GLU A 130 11.91 21.66 23.81
N GLY A 131 11.06 21.91 24.78
CA GLY A 131 10.88 23.24 25.37
C GLY A 131 9.90 24.17 24.62
N ASN A 132 9.48 23.84 23.42
CA ASN A 132 8.50 24.63 22.67
C ASN A 132 7.07 24.32 23.10
N LEU A 133 6.22 25.33 23.03
CA LEU A 133 4.78 25.17 23.22
C LEU A 133 4.16 24.57 21.96
N VAL A 134 3.42 23.47 22.10
CA VAL A 134 2.63 22.86 21.04
C VAL A 134 1.13 23.08 21.31
N GLY A 135 0.39 23.35 20.24
CA GLY A 135 -1.05 23.60 20.31
C GLY A 135 -1.86 22.40 19.83
N ALA A 136 -3.10 22.29 20.30
CA ALA A 136 -4.07 21.29 19.85
C ALA A 136 -4.99 21.85 18.75
N GLY A 137 -5.64 20.95 18.00
CA GLY A 137 -6.70 21.28 17.04
C GLY A 137 -6.30 21.26 15.58
N ALA A 138 -7.24 21.62 14.70
CA ALA A 138 -7.08 21.51 13.24
C ALA A 138 -5.95 22.38 12.66
N GLY A 139 -5.60 23.48 13.31
CA GLY A 139 -4.50 24.38 12.93
C GLY A 139 -3.16 24.04 13.59
N ALA A 140 -3.08 23.00 14.41
CA ALA A 140 -1.83 22.63 15.08
C ALA A 140 -0.76 22.22 14.05
N ALA A 141 0.46 22.71 14.23
CA ALA A 141 1.59 22.27 13.40
C ALA A 141 1.87 20.77 13.64
N PRO A 142 2.21 20.01 12.60
CA PRO A 142 2.62 18.63 12.78
C PRO A 142 3.93 18.56 13.57
N LEU A 143 4.06 17.56 14.44
CA LEU A 143 5.26 17.29 15.21
C LEU A 143 6.28 16.48 14.40
N ALA A 144 5.80 15.56 13.58
CA ALA A 144 6.56 14.74 12.64
C ALA A 144 5.61 14.15 11.60
N THR A 145 6.17 13.55 10.56
CA THR A 145 5.43 12.79 9.55
C THR A 145 5.89 11.34 9.55
N ILE A 146 4.98 10.38 9.52
CA ILE A 146 5.29 8.96 9.38
C ILE A 146 4.85 8.51 8.00
N THR A 147 5.77 7.90 7.27
CA THR A 147 5.55 7.36 5.93
C THR A 147 5.60 5.84 6.01
N ALA A 148 4.50 5.17 5.68
CA ALA A 148 4.49 3.72 5.54
C ALA A 148 5.33 3.34 4.32
N VAL A 149 6.37 2.53 4.51
CA VAL A 149 7.30 2.10 3.46
C VAL A 149 7.12 0.65 3.07
N ASP A 150 6.40 -0.15 3.85
CA ASP A 150 6.06 -1.53 3.55
C ASP A 150 4.57 -1.78 3.81
N PRO A 151 3.83 -2.26 2.78
CA PRO A 151 4.24 -2.41 1.38
C PRO A 151 4.43 -1.04 0.70
N ILE A 152 5.14 -1.03 -0.45
CA ILE A 152 5.31 0.19 -1.26
C ILE A 152 4.47 0.13 -2.53
N HIS A 153 3.96 1.28 -2.97
CA HIS A 153 3.22 1.40 -4.21
C HIS A 153 4.14 1.78 -5.37
N VAL A 154 3.96 1.11 -6.49
CA VAL A 154 4.52 1.47 -7.79
C VAL A 154 3.38 2.05 -8.63
N VAL A 155 3.52 3.31 -9.04
CA VAL A 155 2.51 4.03 -9.82
C VAL A 155 3.06 4.29 -11.21
N PHE A 156 2.29 4.00 -12.23
CA PHE A 156 2.67 4.18 -13.62
C PHE A 156 1.44 4.41 -14.48
N ASP A 157 1.66 4.99 -15.65
CA ASP A 157 0.59 5.27 -16.60
C ASP A 157 0.74 4.34 -17.81
N ILE A 158 -0.38 3.78 -18.30
CA ILE A 158 -0.45 2.94 -19.49
C ILE A 158 -1.30 3.62 -20.56
N ASP A 159 -0.96 3.39 -21.83
CA ASP A 159 -1.72 3.89 -22.96
C ASP A 159 -3.04 3.13 -23.16
N GLU A 160 -4.01 3.76 -23.78
CA GLU A 160 -5.34 3.19 -24.04
C GLU A 160 -5.29 1.82 -24.76
N PRO A 161 -4.49 1.61 -25.84
CA PRO A 161 -4.39 0.30 -26.47
C PRO A 161 -3.89 -0.81 -25.54
N THR A 162 -2.93 -0.51 -24.68
CA THR A 162 -2.44 -1.45 -23.66
C THR A 162 -3.52 -1.74 -22.62
N TYR A 163 -4.21 -0.70 -22.14
CA TYR A 163 -5.34 -0.89 -21.22
C TYR A 163 -6.41 -1.79 -21.82
N LEU A 164 -6.89 -1.52 -23.05
CA LEU A 164 -7.93 -2.32 -23.69
C LEU A 164 -7.50 -3.79 -23.86
N SER A 165 -6.22 -4.04 -24.14
CA SER A 165 -5.69 -5.40 -24.28
C SER A 165 -5.64 -6.18 -22.96
N LEU A 166 -5.64 -5.48 -21.83
CA LEU A 166 -5.49 -6.05 -20.47
C LEU A 166 -6.72 -5.83 -19.59
N ALA A 167 -7.74 -5.11 -20.08
CA ALA A 167 -8.87 -4.65 -19.28
C ALA A 167 -9.54 -5.79 -18.48
N THR A 168 -9.78 -6.95 -19.10
CA THR A 168 -10.38 -8.10 -18.42
C THR A 168 -9.54 -8.58 -17.25
N LYS A 169 -8.20 -8.61 -17.38
CA LYS A 169 -7.28 -9.04 -16.31
C LYS A 169 -7.09 -7.97 -15.26
N LEU A 170 -7.04 -6.70 -15.65
CA LEU A 170 -6.90 -5.57 -14.75
C LEU A 170 -8.11 -5.41 -13.82
N HIS A 171 -9.31 -5.76 -14.30
CA HIS A 171 -10.55 -5.71 -13.53
C HIS A 171 -11.00 -7.06 -12.96
N ALA A 172 -10.15 -8.08 -13.00
CA ALA A 172 -10.43 -9.35 -12.34
C ALA A 172 -10.71 -9.12 -10.85
N GLY A 173 -11.79 -9.72 -10.35
CA GLY A 173 -12.23 -9.53 -8.96
C GLY A 173 -11.25 -10.10 -7.94
N GLU A 174 -10.59 -11.20 -8.26
CA GLU A 174 -9.58 -11.84 -7.42
C GLU A 174 -8.20 -11.24 -7.72
N GLN A 175 -7.51 -10.83 -6.68
CA GLN A 175 -6.20 -10.16 -6.78
C GLN A 175 -5.15 -11.06 -7.44
N GLU A 176 -5.25 -12.37 -7.26
CA GLU A 176 -4.37 -13.37 -7.86
C GLU A 176 -4.47 -13.47 -9.39
N GLN A 177 -5.61 -13.06 -9.96
CA GLN A 177 -5.83 -13.05 -11.41
C GLN A 177 -5.32 -11.78 -12.09
N ARG A 178 -4.93 -10.76 -11.30
CA ARG A 178 -4.40 -9.50 -11.83
C ARG A 178 -2.95 -9.67 -12.30
N PRO A 179 -2.52 -8.86 -13.28
CA PRO A 179 -1.17 -8.99 -13.80
C PRO A 179 -0.10 -8.75 -12.74
N THR A 180 0.88 -9.64 -12.71
CA THR A 180 2.13 -9.42 -11.96
C THR A 180 3.11 -8.67 -12.85
N LEU A 181 3.71 -7.62 -12.28
CA LEU A 181 4.70 -6.79 -12.93
C LEU A 181 6.11 -7.21 -12.49
N ARG A 182 7.07 -7.08 -13.41
CA ARG A 182 8.49 -7.10 -13.02
C ARG A 182 8.96 -5.66 -12.86
N VAL A 183 9.61 -5.38 -11.74
CA VAL A 183 10.05 -4.04 -11.35
C VAL A 183 11.56 -4.04 -11.08
N GLY A 184 12.25 -3.04 -11.59
CA GLY A 184 13.66 -2.78 -11.31
C GLY A 184 13.91 -1.29 -11.07
N LEU A 185 14.88 -0.98 -10.25
CA LEU A 185 15.38 0.38 -10.03
C LEU A 185 16.50 0.70 -11.03
N VAL A 186 17.05 1.91 -10.94
CA VAL A 186 18.09 2.39 -11.85
C VAL A 186 19.37 1.58 -11.75
N ASP A 187 19.70 1.12 -10.54
CA ASP A 187 20.90 0.35 -10.19
C ASP A 187 20.74 -1.17 -10.29
N ASP A 188 19.52 -1.66 -10.54
CA ASP A 188 19.30 -3.08 -10.69
C ASP A 188 19.75 -3.61 -12.06
N GLU A 189 20.41 -4.75 -12.09
CA GLU A 189 20.55 -5.54 -13.29
C GLU A 189 19.23 -6.26 -13.60
N GLY A 190 18.54 -5.83 -14.67
CA GLY A 190 17.23 -6.36 -15.06
C GLY A 190 16.06 -5.83 -14.21
N LEU A 191 15.12 -6.70 -13.89
CA LEU A 191 13.90 -6.41 -13.16
C LEU A 191 13.65 -7.49 -12.09
N PRO A 192 14.39 -7.44 -10.96
CA PRO A 192 14.43 -8.56 -10.01
C PRO A 192 13.18 -8.69 -9.11
N ARG A 193 12.32 -7.66 -9.03
CA ARG A 193 11.22 -7.62 -8.08
C ARG A 193 9.88 -7.86 -8.75
N ASP A 194 8.96 -8.47 -8.02
CA ASP A 194 7.58 -8.67 -8.44
C ASP A 194 6.65 -7.68 -7.73
N ALA A 195 5.70 -7.13 -8.48
CA ALA A 195 4.64 -6.28 -7.95
C ALA A 195 3.30 -6.73 -8.53
N HIS A 196 2.24 -6.62 -7.75
CA HIS A 196 0.88 -7.02 -8.16
C HIS A 196 0.01 -5.80 -8.34
N VAL A 197 -0.70 -5.71 -9.46
CA VAL A 197 -1.66 -4.63 -9.69
C VAL A 197 -2.76 -4.70 -8.63
N ASP A 198 -2.95 -3.61 -7.90
CA ASP A 198 -4.01 -3.50 -6.88
C ASP A 198 -5.11 -2.50 -7.27
N TYR A 199 -4.77 -1.49 -8.08
CA TYR A 199 -5.69 -0.44 -8.47
C TYR A 199 -5.45 0.02 -9.91
N VAL A 200 -6.53 0.30 -10.61
CA VAL A 200 -6.55 0.95 -11.93
C VAL A 200 -7.51 2.13 -11.84
N ASP A 201 -7.09 3.29 -12.31
CA ASP A 201 -7.93 4.48 -12.27
C ASP A 201 -9.17 4.28 -13.14
N THR A 202 -10.29 4.85 -12.69
CA THR A 202 -11.59 4.77 -13.39
C THR A 202 -11.70 5.75 -14.54
N ARG A 203 -10.74 6.66 -14.68
CA ARG A 203 -10.71 7.70 -15.72
C ARG A 203 -9.36 7.72 -16.40
N ALA A 204 -9.41 7.86 -17.73
CA ALA A 204 -8.22 8.21 -18.49
C ALA A 204 -7.92 9.70 -18.35
N GLU A 205 -6.65 10.04 -18.26
CA GLU A 205 -6.18 11.43 -18.34
C GLU A 205 -6.30 11.88 -19.80
N THR A 206 -7.22 12.83 -20.05
CA THR A 206 -7.57 13.24 -21.41
C THR A 206 -6.45 13.98 -22.14
N SER A 207 -5.52 14.58 -21.39
CA SER A 207 -4.39 15.32 -21.96
C SER A 207 -3.32 14.41 -22.55
N THR A 208 -3.15 13.20 -22.01
CA THR A 208 -2.12 12.23 -22.40
C THR A 208 -2.68 10.96 -23.02
N GLY A 209 -3.99 10.69 -22.88
CA GLY A 209 -4.61 9.44 -23.33
C GLY A 209 -4.13 8.22 -22.52
N THR A 210 -3.73 8.42 -21.28
CA THR A 210 -3.20 7.36 -20.41
C THR A 210 -4.11 7.08 -19.23
N ILE A 211 -4.01 5.87 -18.69
CA ILE A 211 -4.74 5.43 -17.50
C ILE A 211 -3.72 5.09 -16.43
N ARG A 212 -3.93 5.66 -15.24
CA ARG A 212 -3.05 5.41 -14.09
C ARG A 212 -3.32 4.06 -13.48
N VAL A 213 -2.25 3.31 -13.28
CA VAL A 213 -2.24 1.98 -12.67
C VAL A 213 -1.35 2.02 -11.44
N ARG A 214 -1.77 1.33 -10.39
CA ARG A 214 -0.99 1.15 -9.18
C ARG A 214 -0.77 -0.33 -8.93
N ALA A 215 0.45 -0.66 -8.55
CA ALA A 215 0.82 -1.99 -8.10
C ALA A 215 1.42 -1.93 -6.69
N VAL A 216 1.25 -3.01 -5.96
CA VAL A 216 1.79 -3.19 -4.61
C VAL A 216 2.99 -4.13 -4.68
N MET A 217 4.05 -3.74 -3.99
CA MET A 217 5.28 -4.52 -3.87
C MET A 217 5.72 -4.58 -2.40
N PRO A 218 6.16 -5.75 -1.88
CA PRO A 218 6.71 -5.85 -0.54
C PRO A 218 8.06 -5.12 -0.45
N ASN A 219 8.31 -4.48 0.70
CA ASN A 219 9.55 -3.77 1.01
C ASN A 219 9.95 -3.98 2.48
N PRO A 220 10.10 -5.24 2.94
CA PRO A 220 10.30 -5.55 4.36
C PRO A 220 11.59 -4.97 4.93
N GLU A 221 12.61 -4.77 4.11
CA GLU A 221 13.88 -4.17 4.52
C GLU A 221 13.84 -2.63 4.53
N GLY A 222 12.76 -2.01 4.04
CA GLY A 222 12.61 -0.56 3.97
C GLY A 222 13.63 0.15 3.08
N ARG A 223 14.27 -0.57 2.13
CA ARG A 223 15.28 0.00 1.23
C ARG A 223 14.70 0.90 0.16
N LEU A 224 13.44 0.66 -0.21
CA LEU A 224 12.75 1.43 -1.23
C LEU A 224 12.08 2.62 -0.59
N GLU A 225 12.45 3.82 -1.03
CA GLU A 225 11.86 5.05 -0.56
C GLU A 225 10.83 5.58 -1.57
N PRO A 226 9.74 6.19 -1.11
CA PRO A 226 8.80 6.88 -1.99
C PRO A 226 9.50 8.01 -2.76
N GLY A 227 9.20 8.14 -4.06
CA GLY A 227 9.79 9.15 -4.93
C GLY A 227 10.91 8.62 -5.84
N LEU A 228 11.34 7.37 -5.65
CA LEU A 228 12.28 6.74 -6.56
C LEU A 228 11.63 6.38 -7.90
N PHE A 229 12.41 6.46 -8.99
CA PHE A 229 11.99 6.00 -10.30
C PHE A 229 12.19 4.50 -10.44
N ALA A 230 11.21 3.82 -11.03
CA ALA A 230 11.25 2.39 -11.29
C ALA A 230 11.02 2.09 -12.77
N ARG A 231 11.76 1.10 -13.28
CA ARG A 231 11.50 0.48 -14.58
C ARG A 231 10.50 -0.65 -14.40
N ILE A 232 9.50 -0.71 -15.27
CA ILE A 232 8.41 -1.67 -15.14
C ILE A 232 8.29 -2.46 -16.45
N LYS A 233 8.09 -3.77 -16.32
CA LYS A 233 7.69 -4.65 -17.41
C LYS A 233 6.33 -5.24 -17.10
N LEU A 234 5.32 -4.79 -17.85
CA LEU A 234 3.96 -5.29 -17.78
C LEU A 234 3.79 -6.38 -18.85
N PRO A 235 3.40 -7.63 -18.50
CA PRO A 235 3.15 -8.67 -19.47
C PRO A 235 1.92 -8.33 -20.31
N LYS A 236 2.09 -8.24 -21.62
CA LYS A 236 1.03 -7.92 -22.57
C LYS A 236 0.39 -9.21 -23.10
N GLY A 237 -0.70 -9.64 -22.48
CA GLY A 237 -1.44 -10.82 -22.93
C GLY A 237 -1.03 -12.12 -22.20
N GLU A 238 -1.49 -13.25 -22.76
CA GLU A 238 -1.15 -14.59 -22.25
C GLU A 238 0.17 -15.08 -22.81
N ALA A 239 0.90 -15.87 -22.01
CA ALA A 239 2.04 -16.61 -22.52
C ALA A 239 1.54 -17.57 -23.62
N ARG A 240 2.00 -17.37 -24.83
CA ARG A 240 1.71 -18.25 -25.96
C ARG A 240 2.98 -18.94 -26.38
N GLN A 241 2.89 -20.24 -26.60
CA GLN A 241 3.97 -20.94 -27.30
C GLN A 241 4.08 -20.39 -28.70
N SER A 242 5.24 -19.88 -29.04
CA SER A 242 5.52 -19.28 -30.35
C SER A 242 6.78 -19.90 -30.94
N VAL A 243 6.78 -20.06 -32.25
CA VAL A 243 8.00 -20.47 -32.95
C VAL A 243 8.92 -19.28 -33.04
N LEU A 244 10.15 -19.47 -32.57
CA LEU A 244 11.22 -18.46 -32.60
C LEU A 244 12.24 -18.86 -33.65
N VAL A 245 12.66 -17.90 -34.47
CA VAL A 245 13.65 -18.10 -35.55
C VAL A 245 14.67 -16.97 -35.50
N ASP A 246 15.93 -17.30 -35.71
CA ASP A 246 16.98 -16.29 -35.87
C ASP A 246 16.67 -15.38 -37.08
N GLU A 247 16.87 -14.09 -36.92
CA GLU A 247 16.60 -13.11 -37.96
C GLU A 247 17.41 -13.40 -39.26
N ILE A 248 18.57 -14.03 -39.14
CA ILE A 248 19.44 -14.43 -40.28
C ILE A 248 18.73 -15.44 -41.19
N ALA A 249 17.83 -16.28 -40.64
CA ALA A 249 17.06 -17.26 -41.45
C ALA A 249 15.90 -16.66 -42.24
N ILE A 250 15.57 -15.39 -42.02
CA ILE A 250 14.42 -14.74 -42.58
C ILE A 250 14.82 -14.00 -43.87
N GLY A 251 14.38 -14.52 -45.00
CA GLY A 251 14.56 -13.88 -46.29
C GLY A 251 13.47 -12.84 -46.57
N THR A 252 13.80 -11.90 -47.43
CA THR A 252 12.88 -10.89 -47.93
C THR A 252 12.83 -10.95 -49.47
N GLU A 253 11.66 -11.09 -50.01
CA GLU A 253 11.43 -11.04 -51.48
C GLU A 253 10.27 -10.07 -51.73
N GLN A 254 10.62 -8.93 -52.31
CA GLN A 254 9.68 -7.79 -52.47
C GLN A 254 9.05 -7.45 -51.09
N ASP A 255 7.74 -7.59 -50.95
CA ASP A 255 6.97 -7.31 -49.74
C ASP A 255 6.72 -8.54 -48.86
N LYS A 256 7.23 -9.72 -49.27
CA LYS A 256 6.99 -10.97 -48.51
C LYS A 256 8.21 -11.40 -47.71
N ARG A 257 7.93 -11.83 -46.50
CA ARG A 257 8.91 -12.46 -45.60
C ARG A 257 8.78 -13.96 -45.73
N PHE A 258 9.90 -14.65 -45.84
CA PHE A 258 9.92 -16.10 -45.97
C PHE A 258 11.07 -16.73 -45.21
N VAL A 259 10.95 -18.03 -44.98
CA VAL A 259 12.02 -18.90 -44.51
C VAL A 259 12.19 -20.07 -45.45
N LEU A 260 13.40 -20.60 -45.51
CA LEU A 260 13.67 -21.84 -46.24
C LEU A 260 13.64 -23.01 -45.26
N VAL A 261 12.71 -23.93 -45.47
CA VAL A 261 12.47 -25.09 -44.60
C VAL A 261 13.02 -26.35 -45.30
N VAL A 262 13.67 -27.21 -44.54
CA VAL A 262 14.11 -28.50 -45.02
C VAL A 262 12.98 -29.51 -44.83
N GLY A 263 12.44 -30.03 -45.93
CA GLY A 263 11.41 -31.06 -45.90
C GLY A 263 11.94 -32.45 -45.50
N ALA A 264 11.02 -33.39 -45.29
CA ALA A 264 11.32 -34.76 -44.94
C ALA A 264 12.12 -35.52 -46.04
N ASP A 265 12.03 -35.05 -47.30
CA ASP A 265 12.74 -35.54 -48.46
C ASP A 265 14.10 -34.86 -48.66
N GLU A 266 14.61 -34.13 -47.69
CA GLU A 266 15.83 -33.33 -47.71
C GLU A 266 15.84 -32.24 -48.78
N LYS A 267 14.68 -31.88 -49.30
CA LYS A 267 14.53 -30.78 -50.23
C LYS A 267 14.14 -29.49 -49.51
N ILE A 268 14.63 -28.38 -50.09
CA ILE A 268 14.34 -27.04 -49.58
C ILE A 268 13.01 -26.59 -50.13
N ALA A 269 12.11 -26.17 -49.21
CA ALA A 269 10.85 -25.56 -49.49
C ALA A 269 10.85 -24.07 -49.13
N TYR A 270 10.33 -23.24 -50.03
CA TYR A 270 10.04 -21.84 -49.75
C TYR A 270 8.76 -21.75 -48.94
N ARG A 271 8.82 -21.07 -47.78
CA ARG A 271 7.66 -20.94 -46.88
C ARG A 271 7.45 -19.47 -46.49
N PRO A 272 6.38 -18.82 -46.99
CA PRO A 272 6.05 -17.47 -46.54
C PRO A 272 5.63 -17.47 -45.07
N VAL A 273 6.10 -16.48 -44.33
CA VAL A 273 5.86 -16.36 -42.88
C VAL A 273 5.36 -14.96 -42.48
N GLN A 274 4.55 -14.91 -41.44
CA GLN A 274 4.17 -13.66 -40.81
C GLN A 274 5.03 -13.44 -39.55
N LEU A 275 5.69 -12.29 -39.50
CA LEU A 275 6.57 -11.96 -38.41
C LEU A 275 5.82 -11.36 -37.24
N GLY A 276 6.28 -11.69 -36.03
CA GLY A 276 5.94 -11.06 -34.77
C GLY A 276 7.06 -10.16 -34.23
N PRO A 277 7.01 -9.81 -32.96
CA PRO A 277 8.07 -9.06 -32.30
C PRO A 277 9.39 -9.86 -32.21
N SER A 278 10.50 -9.17 -31.99
CA SER A 278 11.77 -9.79 -31.63
C SER A 278 11.82 -10.01 -30.12
N VAL A 279 12.33 -11.16 -29.67
CA VAL A 279 12.50 -11.55 -28.28
C VAL A 279 13.85 -12.21 -28.12
N ASP A 280 14.72 -11.69 -27.29
CA ASP A 280 16.07 -12.20 -26.99
C ASP A 280 16.92 -12.50 -28.25
N GLY A 281 16.85 -11.62 -29.24
CA GLY A 281 17.58 -11.77 -30.50
C GLY A 281 16.94 -12.72 -31.52
N LEU A 282 15.83 -13.35 -31.18
CA LEU A 282 15.05 -14.20 -32.07
C LEU A 282 13.75 -13.51 -32.51
N ARG A 283 13.29 -13.80 -33.72
CA ARG A 283 12.02 -13.29 -34.26
C ARG A 283 10.90 -14.29 -34.04
N VAL A 284 9.79 -13.83 -33.43
CA VAL A 284 8.56 -14.63 -33.34
C VAL A 284 7.95 -14.82 -34.73
N ILE A 285 7.57 -16.04 -35.06
CA ILE A 285 6.79 -16.36 -36.25
C ILE A 285 5.33 -16.58 -35.84
N ARG A 286 4.43 -15.71 -36.32
CA ARG A 286 2.99 -15.80 -36.02
C ARG A 286 2.27 -16.89 -36.79
N SER A 287 2.68 -17.09 -38.06
CA SER A 287 2.11 -18.11 -38.94
C SER A 287 3.08 -18.50 -40.04
N GLY A 288 2.93 -19.71 -40.61
CA GLY A 288 3.72 -20.20 -41.73
C GLY A 288 4.83 -21.19 -41.32
N LEU A 289 5.11 -21.41 -40.03
CA LEU A 289 6.11 -22.37 -39.57
C LEU A 289 5.56 -23.15 -38.34
N ALA A 290 5.78 -24.47 -38.35
CA ALA A 290 5.41 -25.35 -37.26
C ALA A 290 6.58 -25.59 -36.30
N PRO A 291 6.31 -25.88 -34.99
CA PRO A 291 7.35 -26.27 -34.04
C PRO A 291 8.10 -27.51 -34.51
N GLY A 292 9.44 -27.49 -34.41
CA GLY A 292 10.30 -28.62 -34.77
C GLY A 292 10.70 -28.68 -36.26
N GLU A 293 10.21 -27.81 -37.09
CA GLU A 293 10.69 -27.71 -38.48
C GLU A 293 12.14 -27.18 -38.54
N VAL A 294 12.92 -27.71 -39.46
CA VAL A 294 14.34 -27.32 -39.67
C VAL A 294 14.39 -26.18 -40.66
N VAL A 295 14.94 -25.03 -40.22
CA VAL A 295 15.10 -23.84 -41.09
C VAL A 295 16.57 -23.66 -41.46
N VAL A 296 16.79 -23.15 -42.66
CA VAL A 296 18.14 -22.86 -43.17
C VAL A 296 18.62 -21.52 -42.60
N LEU A 297 19.71 -21.51 -41.84
CA LEU A 297 20.36 -20.32 -41.28
C LEU A 297 21.36 -19.69 -42.29
N LYS A 298 22.20 -20.52 -42.89
CA LYS A 298 23.26 -20.08 -43.82
C LYS A 298 23.44 -21.11 -44.92
N GLY A 299 23.74 -20.64 -46.14
CA GLY A 299 24.07 -21.46 -47.29
C GLY A 299 23.53 -20.85 -48.60
N LEU A 300 24.21 -21.10 -49.70
CA LEU A 300 23.77 -20.75 -51.05
C LEU A 300 22.85 -21.86 -51.55
N VAL A 301 21.58 -21.78 -51.14
CA VAL A 301 20.54 -22.77 -51.42
C VAL A 301 19.36 -22.18 -52.18
N ARG A 302 18.67 -22.97 -52.98
CA ARG A 302 17.49 -22.59 -53.72
C ARG A 302 16.34 -23.58 -53.46
N PRO A 303 15.09 -23.13 -53.52
CA PRO A 303 13.95 -24.02 -53.42
C PRO A 303 14.08 -25.21 -54.38
N GLY A 304 13.77 -26.42 -53.94
CA GLY A 304 13.90 -27.67 -54.70
C GLY A 304 15.26 -28.35 -54.67
N MET A 305 16.32 -27.70 -54.16
CA MET A 305 17.64 -28.38 -53.98
C MET A 305 17.55 -29.43 -52.89
N LYS A 306 18.21 -30.56 -53.11
CA LYS A 306 18.44 -31.59 -52.10
C LYS A 306 19.74 -31.28 -51.37
N ILE A 307 19.71 -31.28 -50.04
CA ILE A 307 20.81 -30.90 -49.17
C ILE A 307 21.05 -31.95 -48.07
N GLN A 308 22.25 -31.97 -47.57
CA GLN A 308 22.58 -32.66 -46.31
C GLN A 308 22.76 -31.57 -45.19
N PRO A 309 21.76 -31.37 -44.34
CA PRO A 309 21.81 -30.27 -43.36
C PRO A 309 22.73 -30.62 -42.18
N GLN A 310 23.60 -29.70 -41.83
CA GLN A 310 24.27 -29.71 -40.51
C GLN A 310 23.36 -28.97 -39.50
N ARG A 311 22.81 -29.69 -38.54
CA ARG A 311 21.91 -29.14 -37.55
C ARG A 311 22.70 -28.41 -36.46
N VAL A 312 22.27 -27.18 -36.19
CA VAL A 312 22.77 -26.35 -35.09
C VAL A 312 21.57 -25.88 -34.24
N PRO A 313 21.76 -25.73 -32.93
CA PRO A 313 20.67 -25.18 -32.10
C PRO A 313 20.35 -23.73 -32.51
N MET A 314 19.09 -23.34 -32.40
CA MET A 314 18.67 -21.96 -32.63
C MET A 314 19.10 -21.13 -31.42
N THR A 315 20.09 -20.30 -31.55
CA THR A 315 20.60 -19.39 -30.51
C THR A 315 20.38 -17.95 -30.97
N GLY A 316 19.76 -17.12 -30.15
CA GLY A 316 19.69 -15.69 -30.41
C GLY A 316 21.08 -15.04 -30.44
N ALA A 317 21.23 -13.92 -31.12
CA ALA A 317 22.49 -13.23 -31.45
C ALA A 317 23.34 -12.72 -30.26
N SER A 318 23.30 -13.36 -29.11
CA SER A 318 24.11 -13.00 -27.92
C SER A 318 25.32 -13.90 -27.64
N ALA A 319 25.68 -14.83 -28.54
CA ALA A 319 26.75 -15.81 -28.27
C ALA A 319 28.04 -15.63 -29.12
N ASP A 320 28.25 -14.49 -29.78
CA ASP A 320 29.51 -14.26 -30.49
C ASP A 320 30.00 -12.82 -30.34
N GLY A 321 30.54 -12.51 -29.18
CA GLY A 321 31.25 -11.26 -28.84
C GLY A 321 32.49 -11.55 -28.00
N GLY A 322 33.27 -12.56 -28.37
CA GLY A 322 34.52 -12.86 -27.66
C GLY A 322 35.59 -13.44 -28.57
N THR A 323 36.59 -12.64 -28.84
CA THR A 323 37.96 -12.93 -29.28
C THR A 323 38.29 -12.38 -30.67
N LYS A 324 38.74 -11.16 -30.70
CA LYS A 324 40.07 -10.80 -31.17
C LYS A 324 40.46 -9.41 -30.71
#